data_5068dc540e6512d00009965a056b39fa
#
_entry.id   5068dc540e6512d00009965a056b39fa
#
_cell.length_a   1.000
_cell.length_b   1.000
_cell.length_c   1.000
_cell.angle_alpha   90.00
_cell.angle_beta   90.00
_cell.angle_gamma   90.00
#
_symmetry.space_group_name_H-M   'P 1'
#
loop_
_entity.id
_entity.type
_entity.pdbx_description
1 polymer ?
#
loop_
_entity_poly.entity_id
_entity_poly.type
_entity_poly.pdbx_seq_one_letter_code
_entity_poly.pdbx_strand_id
1 'polypeptide(L)'
;MSDEFTKVATNEINEELQANSRILKLCYTDQDIIKNGSELRKHLHKIKGLAPMAGYNSIGKLASINDSLITKILNGEKIKGIFETVNQSNQIMNKLVQNPSLSIDDITQTIKTRHSEFLD
;
A
#
# COMPACT_ATOMS: atom_id res chain seq x y z
N MET A 1 -13.93 -10.19 17.27
CA MET A 1 -14.36 -10.59 15.93
C MET A 1 -14.30 -12.09 15.77
N SER A 2 -15.20 -12.67 14.97
CA SER A 2 -15.18 -14.11 14.75
C SER A 2 -14.00 -14.49 13.85
N ASP A 3 -13.52 -15.73 14.02
CA ASP A 3 -12.47 -16.28 13.17
C ASP A 3 -12.87 -16.28 11.70
N GLU A 4 -14.16 -16.48 11.44
CA GLU A 4 -14.71 -16.48 10.08
C GLU A 4 -14.60 -15.11 9.43
N PHE A 5 -14.93 -14.05 10.17
CA PHE A 5 -14.76 -12.67 9.68
C PHE A 5 -13.29 -12.40 9.33
N THR A 6 -12.38 -12.75 10.25
CA THR A 6 -10.95 -12.54 10.05
C THR A 6 -10.46 -13.30 8.81
N LYS A 7 -10.92 -14.55 8.63
CA LYS A 7 -10.54 -15.37 7.48
C LYS A 7 -11.00 -14.75 6.17
N VAL A 8 -12.25 -14.29 6.10
CA VAL A 8 -12.80 -13.65 4.91
C VAL A 8 -12.05 -12.34 4.60
N ALA A 9 -11.82 -11.52 5.63
CA ALA A 9 -11.11 -10.25 5.47
C ALA A 9 -9.66 -10.47 5.02
N THR A 10 -8.97 -11.47 5.59
CA THR A 10 -7.60 -11.82 5.20
C THR A 10 -7.54 -12.24 3.73
N ASN A 11 -8.48 -13.07 3.29
CA ASN A 11 -8.54 -13.49 1.88
C ASN A 11 -8.76 -12.30 0.96
N GLU A 12 -9.64 -11.38 1.33
CA GLU A 12 -9.93 -10.20 0.54
C GLU A 12 -8.74 -9.26 0.47
N ILE A 13 -8.06 -9.03 1.59
CA ILE A 13 -6.82 -8.24 1.63
C ILE A 13 -5.79 -8.86 0.68
N ASN A 14 -5.63 -10.17 0.74
CA ASN A 14 -4.67 -10.87 -0.09
C ASN A 14 -5.01 -10.73 -1.59
N GLU A 15 -6.27 -10.82 -1.95
CA GLU A 15 -6.73 -10.61 -3.33
C GLU A 15 -6.39 -9.20 -3.81
N GLU A 16 -6.62 -8.19 -2.97
CA GLU A 16 -6.31 -6.81 -3.33
C GLU A 16 -4.80 -6.58 -3.47
N LEU A 17 -4.01 -7.19 -2.58
CA LEU A 17 -2.55 -7.11 -2.70
C LEU A 17 -2.05 -7.78 -3.98
N GLN A 18 -2.63 -8.93 -4.35
CA GLN A 18 -2.27 -9.62 -5.58
C GLN A 18 -2.65 -8.79 -6.82
N ALA A 19 -3.79 -8.11 -6.78
CA ALA A 19 -4.18 -7.22 -7.87
C ALA A 19 -3.14 -6.12 -8.07
N ASN A 20 -2.69 -5.48 -6.99
CA ASN A 20 -1.65 -4.47 -7.07
C ASN A 20 -0.30 -5.06 -7.52
N SER A 21 0.02 -6.27 -7.07
CA SER A 21 1.24 -6.94 -7.50
C SER A 21 1.26 -7.16 -9.02
N ARG A 22 0.12 -7.54 -9.60
CA ARG A 22 0.01 -7.72 -11.06
C ARG A 22 0.23 -6.41 -11.82
N ILE A 23 -0.32 -5.31 -11.30
CA ILE A 23 -0.12 -3.98 -11.90
C ILE A 23 1.36 -3.59 -11.80
N LEU A 24 1.95 -3.76 -10.63
CA LEU A 24 3.33 -3.34 -10.37
C LEU A 24 4.35 -4.12 -11.18
N LYS A 25 4.06 -5.36 -11.57
CA LYS A 25 4.92 -6.13 -12.46
C LYS A 25 5.11 -5.45 -13.82
N LEU A 26 4.17 -4.61 -14.22
CA LEU A 26 4.21 -3.89 -15.49
C LEU A 26 4.75 -2.47 -15.33
N CYS A 27 5.14 -2.09 -14.11
CA CYS A 27 5.64 -0.75 -13.80
C CYS A 27 7.14 -0.79 -13.55
N TYR A 28 7.83 0.20 -14.12
CA TYR A 28 9.29 0.34 -13.97
C TYR A 28 9.70 1.75 -13.59
N THR A 29 8.81 2.72 -13.72
CA THR A 29 9.10 4.14 -13.53
C THR A 29 7.98 4.84 -12.76
N ASP A 30 8.29 6.05 -12.27
CA ASP A 30 7.28 6.90 -11.63
C ASP A 30 6.12 7.19 -12.59
N GLN A 31 6.42 7.36 -13.88
CA GLN A 31 5.38 7.62 -14.87
C GLN A 31 4.40 6.47 -15.00
N ASP A 32 4.89 5.23 -14.86
CA ASP A 32 4.03 4.03 -14.88
C ASP A 32 3.06 4.04 -13.69
N ILE A 33 3.49 4.51 -12.53
CA ILE A 33 2.62 4.64 -11.36
C ILE A 33 1.54 5.69 -11.62
N ILE A 34 1.89 6.79 -12.26
CA ILE A 34 0.91 7.83 -12.62
C ILE A 34 -0.16 7.25 -13.54
N LYS A 35 0.25 6.51 -14.56
CA LYS A 35 -0.67 5.88 -15.51
C LYS A 35 -1.62 4.89 -14.84
N ASN A 36 -1.15 4.18 -13.84
CA ASN A 36 -1.91 3.14 -13.16
C ASN A 36 -2.46 3.59 -11.80
N GLY A 37 -2.36 4.89 -11.51
CA GLY A 37 -2.67 5.43 -10.19
C GLY A 37 -4.08 5.15 -9.72
N SER A 38 -5.07 5.30 -10.59
CA SER A 38 -6.47 5.07 -10.23
C SER A 38 -6.73 3.64 -9.80
N GLU A 39 -6.18 2.66 -10.54
CA GLU A 39 -6.34 1.25 -10.19
C GLU A 39 -5.60 0.89 -8.92
N LEU A 40 -4.35 1.35 -8.79
CA LEU A 40 -3.56 1.11 -7.58
C LEU A 40 -4.27 1.70 -6.36
N ARG A 41 -4.79 2.91 -6.47
CA ARG A 41 -5.49 3.58 -5.38
C ARG A 41 -6.75 2.82 -4.96
N LYS A 42 -7.51 2.31 -5.93
CA LYS A 42 -8.72 1.55 -5.64
C LYS A 42 -8.43 0.36 -4.71
N HIS A 43 -7.38 -0.39 -5.02
CA HIS A 43 -6.99 -1.54 -4.20
C HIS A 43 -6.41 -1.12 -2.85
N LEU A 44 -5.56 -0.09 -2.83
CA LEU A 44 -4.99 0.45 -1.59
C LEU A 44 -6.07 0.97 -0.65
N HIS A 45 -7.08 1.62 -1.19
CA HIS A 45 -8.19 2.15 -0.39
C HIS A 45 -8.97 1.03 0.29
N LYS A 46 -9.22 -0.06 -0.42
CA LYS A 46 -9.88 -1.24 0.17
C LYS A 46 -9.03 -1.89 1.26
N ILE A 47 -7.74 -2.04 1.01
CA ILE A 47 -6.80 -2.61 1.99
C ILE A 47 -6.77 -1.74 3.25
N LYS A 48 -6.68 -0.42 3.07
CA LYS A 48 -6.68 0.55 4.18
C LYS A 48 -7.91 0.36 5.08
N GLY A 49 -9.07 0.11 4.49
CA GLY A 49 -10.31 -0.07 5.24
C GLY A 49 -10.42 -1.43 5.92
N LEU A 50 -10.00 -2.50 5.24
CA LEU A 50 -10.15 -3.86 5.73
C LEU A 50 -9.09 -4.28 6.74
N ALA A 51 -7.86 -3.85 6.56
CA ALA A 51 -6.72 -4.37 7.32
C ALA A 51 -6.83 -4.14 8.83
N PRO A 52 -7.14 -2.94 9.32
CA PRO A 52 -7.27 -2.74 10.76
C PRO A 52 -8.37 -3.59 11.38
N MET A 53 -9.47 -3.79 10.65
CA MET A 53 -10.60 -4.59 11.13
C MET A 53 -10.26 -6.06 11.29
N ALA A 54 -9.27 -6.53 10.51
CA ALA A 54 -8.81 -7.92 10.56
C ALA A 54 -7.56 -8.10 11.44
N GLY A 55 -7.12 -7.03 12.12
CA GLY A 55 -5.94 -7.08 12.99
C GLY A 55 -4.60 -6.84 12.30
N TYR A 56 -4.60 -6.45 11.03
CA TYR A 56 -3.39 -6.14 10.27
C TYR A 56 -3.09 -4.64 10.30
N ASN A 57 -2.77 -4.12 11.48
CA ASN A 57 -2.55 -2.68 11.67
C ASN A 57 -1.41 -2.13 10.81
N SER A 58 -0.32 -2.86 10.68
CA SER A 58 0.83 -2.42 9.88
C SER A 58 0.50 -2.37 8.39
N ILE A 59 -0.27 -3.34 7.88
CA ILE A 59 -0.74 -3.31 6.49
C ILE A 59 -1.62 -2.07 6.28
N GLY A 60 -2.55 -1.82 7.20
CA GLY A 60 -3.43 -0.66 7.13
C GLY A 60 -2.66 0.64 7.10
N LYS A 61 -1.62 0.75 7.91
CA LYS A 61 -0.78 1.95 7.98
C LYS A 61 -0.05 2.19 6.65
N LEU A 62 0.58 1.17 6.09
CA LEU A 62 1.28 1.28 4.81
C LEU A 62 0.32 1.59 3.66
N ALA A 63 -0.83 0.93 3.65
CA ALA A 63 -1.84 1.19 2.63
C ALA A 63 -2.33 2.64 2.71
N SER A 64 -2.54 3.16 3.91
CA SER A 64 -2.96 4.54 4.14
C SER A 64 -1.94 5.54 3.61
N ILE A 65 -0.66 5.33 3.89
CA ILE A 65 0.40 6.21 3.42
C ILE A 65 0.46 6.22 1.89
N ASN A 66 0.43 5.05 1.28
CA ASN A 66 0.49 4.93 -0.18
C ASN A 66 -0.76 5.49 -0.85
N ASP A 67 -1.93 5.26 -0.27
CA ASP A 67 -3.20 5.85 -0.75
C ASP A 67 -3.11 7.38 -0.77
N SER A 68 -2.59 7.96 0.30
CA SER A 68 -2.40 9.41 0.40
C SER A 68 -1.48 9.95 -0.70
N LEU A 69 -0.35 9.29 -0.93
CA LEU A 69 0.62 9.72 -1.94
C LEU A 69 0.03 9.61 -3.35
N ILE A 70 -0.64 8.50 -3.65
CA ILE A 70 -1.25 8.31 -4.98
C ILE A 70 -2.40 9.29 -5.20
N THR A 71 -3.18 9.59 -4.18
CA THR A 71 -4.24 10.60 -4.27
C THR A 71 -3.66 11.94 -4.68
N LYS A 72 -2.52 12.35 -4.12
CA LYS A 72 -1.85 13.58 -4.49
C LYS A 72 -1.39 13.56 -5.95
N ILE A 73 -0.87 12.44 -6.42
CA ILE A 73 -0.49 12.27 -7.82
C ILE A 73 -1.71 12.42 -8.74
N LEU A 74 -2.84 11.84 -8.37
CA LEU A 74 -4.07 11.94 -9.16
C LEU A 74 -4.61 13.37 -9.18
N ASN A 75 -4.25 14.18 -8.19
CA ASN A 75 -4.59 15.60 -8.13
C ASN A 75 -3.56 16.49 -8.83
N GLY A 76 -2.60 15.89 -9.53
CA GLY A 76 -1.64 16.62 -10.36
C GLY A 76 -0.28 16.86 -9.73
N GLU A 77 -0.05 16.43 -8.50
CA GLU A 77 1.26 16.61 -7.87
C GLU A 77 2.26 15.62 -8.43
N LYS A 78 3.52 16.05 -8.55
CA LYS A 78 4.61 15.22 -9.02
C LYS A 78 5.42 14.75 -7.82
N ILE A 79 5.46 13.43 -7.63
CA ILE A 79 6.15 12.82 -6.48
C ILE A 79 7.26 11.93 -7.01
N LYS A 80 8.49 12.44 -6.98
CA LYS A 80 9.67 11.70 -7.42
C LYS A 80 9.93 10.54 -6.46
N GLY A 81 10.21 9.35 -7.01
CA GLY A 81 10.46 8.16 -6.21
C GLY A 81 9.22 7.38 -5.85
N ILE A 82 8.07 7.75 -6.39
CA ILE A 82 6.81 7.08 -6.05
C ILE A 82 6.79 5.61 -6.48
N PHE A 83 7.41 5.27 -7.61
CA PHE A 83 7.48 3.87 -8.03
C PHE A 83 8.16 3.01 -6.96
N GLU A 84 9.32 3.46 -6.51
CA GLU A 84 10.09 2.72 -5.50
C GLU A 84 9.28 2.55 -4.21
N THR A 85 8.63 3.62 -3.77
CA THR A 85 7.82 3.61 -2.55
C THR A 85 6.65 2.64 -2.64
N VAL A 86 5.86 2.71 -3.70
CA VAL A 86 4.70 1.84 -3.87
C VAL A 86 5.13 0.38 -4.01
N ASN A 87 6.20 0.15 -4.78
CA ASN A 87 6.70 -1.21 -5.01
C ASN A 87 7.24 -1.84 -3.73
N GLN A 88 8.06 -1.11 -2.98
CA GLN A 88 8.59 -1.58 -1.69
C GLN A 88 7.48 -1.81 -0.68
N SER A 89 6.53 -0.89 -0.59
CA SER A 89 5.40 -1.03 0.33
C SER A 89 4.56 -2.27 0.02
N ASN A 90 4.32 -2.53 -1.27
CA ASN A 90 3.55 -3.69 -1.67
C ASN A 90 4.26 -5.00 -1.29
N GLN A 91 5.58 -5.06 -1.48
CA GLN A 91 6.38 -6.23 -1.09
C GLN A 91 6.28 -6.47 0.42
N ILE A 92 6.37 -5.42 1.22
CA ILE A 92 6.29 -5.55 2.68
C ILE A 92 4.88 -5.92 3.13
N MET A 93 3.85 -5.34 2.51
CA MET A 93 2.48 -5.71 2.85
C MET A 93 2.21 -7.20 2.57
N ASN A 94 2.77 -7.74 1.47
CA ASN A 94 2.67 -9.17 1.20
C ASN A 94 3.35 -10.02 2.28
N LYS A 95 4.50 -9.58 2.77
CA LYS A 95 5.19 -10.27 3.87
C LYS A 95 4.38 -10.20 5.17
N LEU A 96 3.73 -9.07 5.43
CA LEU A 96 2.94 -8.87 6.64
C LEU A 96 1.71 -9.78 6.71
N VAL A 97 1.18 -10.23 5.59
CA VAL A 97 0.10 -11.22 5.59
C VAL A 97 0.58 -12.51 6.24
N GLN A 98 1.83 -12.93 5.96
CA GLN A 98 2.42 -14.15 6.51
C GLN A 98 3.00 -13.94 7.91
N ASN A 99 3.47 -12.73 8.21
CA ASN A 99 4.08 -12.39 9.49
C ASN A 99 3.59 -11.01 9.95
N PRO A 100 2.41 -10.95 10.58
CA PRO A 100 1.81 -9.65 10.97
C PRO A 100 2.61 -8.84 11.99
N SER A 101 3.53 -9.49 12.71
CA SER A 101 4.34 -8.81 13.73
C SER A 101 5.66 -8.24 13.19
N LEU A 102 5.90 -8.39 11.88
CA LEU A 102 7.08 -7.79 11.26
C LEU A 102 7.06 -6.27 11.45
N SER A 103 8.21 -5.69 11.85
CA SER A 103 8.31 -4.25 12.05
C SER A 103 8.29 -3.51 10.70
N ILE A 104 7.59 -2.37 10.67
CA ILE A 104 7.58 -1.48 9.51
C ILE A 104 8.28 -0.15 9.81
N ASP A 105 9.05 -0.09 10.88
CA ASP A 105 9.72 1.15 11.27
C ASP A 105 10.68 1.65 10.20
N ASP A 106 11.49 0.77 9.64
CA ASP A 106 12.47 1.14 8.61
C ASP A 106 11.80 1.66 7.34
N ILE A 107 10.83 0.94 6.82
CA ILE A 107 10.13 1.36 5.60
C ILE A 107 9.35 2.66 5.82
N THR A 108 8.71 2.79 6.98
CA THR A 108 7.96 4.00 7.32
C THR A 108 8.89 5.21 7.38
N GLN A 109 10.04 5.05 8.03
CA GLN A 109 11.02 6.14 8.12
C GLN A 109 11.58 6.51 6.75
N THR A 110 11.87 5.50 5.92
CA THR A 110 12.36 5.71 4.56
C THR A 110 11.35 6.52 3.74
N ILE A 111 10.08 6.14 3.81
CA ILE A 111 9.01 6.83 3.08
C ILE A 111 8.87 8.27 3.56
N LYS A 112 8.88 8.50 4.87
CA LYS A 112 8.76 9.85 5.44
C LYS A 112 9.91 10.75 5.04
N THR A 113 11.12 10.20 4.99
CA THR A 113 12.29 10.96 4.57
C THR A 113 12.23 11.28 3.08
N ARG A 114 11.90 10.28 2.26
CA ARG A 114 11.85 10.41 0.81
C ARG A 114 10.78 11.41 0.35
N HIS A 115 9.66 11.43 1.03
CA HIS A 115 8.48 12.21 0.62
C HIS A 115 8.05 13.22 1.68
N SER A 116 9.01 13.83 2.38
CA SER A 116 8.72 14.76 3.47
C SER A 116 7.84 15.94 3.06
N GLU A 117 7.91 16.37 1.80
CA GLU A 117 7.08 17.46 1.27
C GLU A 117 5.60 17.10 1.19
N PHE A 118 5.27 15.82 1.13
CA PHE A 118 3.91 15.34 0.88
C PHE A 118 3.29 14.62 2.07
N LEU A 119 4.04 14.40 3.12
CA LEU A 119 3.59 13.67 4.32
C LEU A 119 3.82 14.50 5.57
N ASP A 120 2.85 14.46 6.47
CA ASP A 120 2.94 15.12 7.77
C ASP A 120 3.85 14.39 8.74
#